data_c2b4c860ef35e63326a10e83177ab4b3
#
_entry.id   c2b4c860ef35e63326a10e83177ab4b3
#
_cell.length_a   1.000
_cell.length_b   1.000
_cell.length_c   1.000
_cell.angle_alpha   90.00
_cell.angle_beta   90.00
_cell.angle_gamma   90.00
#
_symmetry.space_group_name_H-M   'P 1'
#
loop_
_entity.id
_entity.type
_entity.pdbx_description
1 polymer ?
#
loop_
_entity_poly.entity_id
_entity_poly.type
_entity_poly.pdbx_seq_one_letter_code
_entity_poly.pdbx_strand_id
1 'polypeptide(L)'
;MIRRASGKPLTDGIPTLFTYRGYWDIFDKRMAETTLSLEQEDRWVLQIRAPGIADITSRELLLREVRRLYLTDYIRVWDEYLTDIRLADSRSLLQSIQMTRVLSTSESPMSRIIRGAARETDLLRNHDEAARGLLDQAQNRVASTRERIEQLIGQPDGSQRRNARVDRPESLVDNHFEPLRRMVTAPKQGGQAPIDATAALINELYTFLTATDTALRSGNIPPSSDAVTKVQAE
;
A
#
# COMPACT_ATOMS: atom_id res chain seq x y z
N MET A 1 -4.44 24.17 -2.37
CA MET A 1 -3.34 23.36 -2.89
C MET A 1 -3.77 21.92 -3.13
N ILE A 2 -4.01 21.10 -2.10
CA ILE A 2 -4.69 19.80 -2.24
C ILE A 2 -6.09 19.93 -1.71
N ARG A 3 -7.05 19.34 -2.40
CA ARG A 3 -8.47 19.31 -2.01
C ARG A 3 -9.09 17.96 -2.35
N ARG A 4 -10.24 17.67 -1.77
CA ARG A 4 -11.07 16.54 -2.21
C ARG A 4 -12.06 17.02 -3.26
N ALA A 5 -12.24 16.25 -4.33
CA ALA A 5 -13.24 16.56 -5.37
C ALA A 5 -14.66 16.52 -4.81
N SER A 6 -14.92 15.63 -3.84
CA SER A 6 -16.19 15.54 -3.11
C SER A 6 -16.50 16.74 -2.21
N GLY A 7 -15.54 17.65 -1.99
CA GLY A 7 -15.69 18.77 -1.04
C GLY A 7 -15.55 18.39 0.43
N LYS A 8 -15.35 17.12 0.76
CA LYS A 8 -15.09 16.67 2.15
C LYS A 8 -13.78 17.27 2.67
N PRO A 9 -13.63 17.54 3.96
CA PRO A 9 -12.36 18.00 4.52
C PRO A 9 -11.27 16.93 4.40
N LEU A 10 -10.02 17.35 4.25
CA LEU A 10 -8.87 16.43 4.20
C LEU A 10 -8.64 15.69 5.53
N THR A 11 -9.21 16.19 6.62
CA THR A 11 -9.19 15.55 7.94
C THR A 11 -10.07 14.29 8.00
N ASP A 12 -11.04 14.16 7.11
CA ASP A 12 -11.84 12.95 6.96
C ASP A 12 -11.02 11.91 6.22
N GLY A 13 -10.16 11.23 6.98
CA GLY A 13 -9.27 10.18 6.45
C GLY A 13 -9.98 8.86 6.21
N ILE A 14 -9.18 7.83 6.02
CA ILE A 14 -9.64 6.44 5.92
C ILE A 14 -10.12 5.98 7.31
N PRO A 15 -11.27 5.30 7.43
CA PRO A 15 -11.70 4.70 8.68
C PRO A 15 -10.67 3.74 9.24
N THR A 16 -10.42 3.77 10.55
CA THR A 16 -9.37 2.97 11.21
C THR A 16 -9.44 1.49 10.86
N LEU A 17 -10.64 0.96 10.65
CA LEU A 17 -10.85 -0.44 10.27
C LEU A 17 -10.13 -0.79 8.95
N PHE A 18 -10.05 0.14 8.00
CA PHE A 18 -9.41 -0.04 6.69
C PHE A 18 -7.96 0.48 6.65
N THR A 19 -7.24 0.32 7.75
CA THR A 19 -5.80 0.55 7.85
C THR A 19 -5.06 -0.77 8.07
N TYR A 20 -3.75 -0.80 7.89
CA TYR A 20 -2.92 -1.97 8.19
C TYR A 20 -3.16 -2.52 9.60
N ARG A 21 -3.16 -1.63 10.61
CA ARG A 21 -3.47 -2.02 12.00
C ARG A 21 -4.92 -2.43 12.18
N GLY A 22 -5.85 -1.76 11.51
CA GLY A 22 -7.27 -2.11 11.54
C GLY A 22 -7.51 -3.54 11.05
N TYR A 23 -6.80 -3.94 10.00
CA TYR A 23 -6.86 -5.31 9.51
C TYR A 23 -6.29 -6.31 10.53
N TRP A 24 -5.02 -6.17 10.91
CA TRP A 24 -4.33 -7.16 11.74
C TRP A 24 -4.74 -7.13 13.22
N ASP A 25 -4.93 -5.94 13.80
CA ASP A 25 -5.19 -5.81 15.24
C ASP A 25 -6.67 -5.90 15.60
N ILE A 26 -7.57 -5.61 14.65
CA ILE A 26 -9.01 -5.60 14.91
C ILE A 26 -9.70 -6.71 14.13
N PHE A 27 -9.68 -6.66 12.80
CA PHE A 27 -10.46 -7.59 11.98
C PHE A 27 -9.97 -9.03 12.10
N ASP A 28 -8.69 -9.30 11.87
CA ASP A 28 -8.14 -10.66 11.87
C ASP A 28 -8.22 -11.30 13.27
N LYS A 29 -7.95 -10.54 14.34
CA LYS A 29 -8.13 -11.04 15.71
C LYS A 29 -9.58 -11.37 16.03
N ARG A 30 -10.52 -10.51 15.65
CA ARG A 30 -11.96 -10.78 15.87
C ARG A 30 -12.46 -11.98 15.06
N MET A 31 -11.95 -12.14 13.84
CA MET A 31 -12.27 -13.34 13.06
C MET A 31 -11.78 -14.61 13.75
N ALA A 32 -10.58 -14.61 14.32
CA ALA A 32 -10.04 -15.74 15.07
C ALA A 32 -10.87 -16.01 16.34
N GLU A 33 -11.21 -14.98 17.12
CA GLU A 33 -12.05 -15.09 18.31
C GLU A 33 -13.45 -15.63 17.99
N THR A 34 -14.08 -15.13 16.93
CA THR A 34 -15.40 -15.61 16.49
C THR A 34 -15.36 -17.08 16.09
N THR A 35 -14.28 -17.51 15.43
CA THR A 35 -14.07 -18.92 15.08
C THR A 35 -14.03 -19.79 16.31
N LEU A 36 -13.25 -19.39 17.34
CA LEU A 36 -13.14 -20.11 18.60
C LEU A 36 -14.48 -20.15 19.38
N SER A 37 -15.23 -19.04 19.40
CA SER A 37 -16.54 -18.99 20.06
C SER A 37 -17.54 -19.92 19.40
N LEU A 38 -17.59 -19.94 18.07
CA LEU A 38 -18.46 -20.85 17.32
C LEU A 38 -18.09 -22.34 17.58
N GLU A 39 -16.81 -22.66 17.72
CA GLU A 39 -16.37 -24.01 18.06
C GLU A 39 -16.81 -24.41 19.48
N GLN A 40 -16.82 -23.48 20.43
CA GLN A 40 -17.26 -23.72 21.81
C GLN A 40 -18.78 -23.88 21.91
N GLU A 41 -19.55 -23.03 21.22
CA GLU A 41 -21.00 -23.11 21.18
C GLU A 41 -21.46 -24.42 20.57
N ASP A 42 -20.88 -24.88 19.49
CA ASP A 42 -21.19 -26.16 18.87
C ASP A 42 -20.90 -27.34 19.81
N ARG A 43 -19.84 -27.30 20.58
CA ARG A 43 -19.54 -28.33 21.59
C ARG A 43 -20.58 -28.36 22.69
N TRP A 44 -21.13 -27.21 23.07
CA TRP A 44 -22.13 -27.13 24.14
C TRP A 44 -23.52 -27.53 23.65
N VAL A 45 -23.93 -27.09 22.46
CA VAL A 45 -25.26 -27.40 21.88
C VAL A 45 -25.35 -28.84 21.38
N LEU A 46 -24.22 -29.38 20.87
CA LEU A 46 -24.17 -30.71 20.25
C LEU A 46 -23.58 -31.78 21.16
N GLN A 47 -23.80 -31.74 22.47
CA GLN A 47 -23.32 -32.77 23.44
C GLN A 47 -23.35 -34.23 22.94
N ILE A 48 -23.86 -34.50 21.75
CA ILE A 48 -24.13 -35.83 21.20
C ILE A 48 -23.31 -36.14 19.93
N ARG A 49 -22.67 -35.18 19.25
CA ARG A 49 -21.90 -35.47 18.02
C ARG A 49 -20.74 -34.50 17.79
N ALA A 50 -19.56 -35.07 17.49
CA ALA A 50 -18.50 -34.30 16.89
C ALA A 50 -19.01 -33.63 15.59
N PRO A 51 -18.69 -32.35 15.32
CA PRO A 51 -19.13 -31.68 14.10
C PRO A 51 -18.69 -32.50 12.88
N GLY A 52 -19.61 -32.72 11.96
CA GLY A 52 -19.34 -33.45 10.73
C GLY A 52 -18.35 -32.69 9.86
N ILE A 53 -17.58 -33.39 9.03
CA ILE A 53 -16.62 -32.78 8.09
C ILE A 53 -17.31 -31.70 7.23
N ALA A 54 -18.58 -31.91 6.86
CA ALA A 54 -19.38 -30.95 6.09
C ALA A 54 -19.60 -29.62 6.82
N ASP A 55 -19.80 -29.64 8.14
CA ASP A 55 -20.04 -28.42 8.95
C ASP A 55 -18.75 -27.60 9.09
N ILE A 56 -17.61 -28.26 9.26
CA ILE A 56 -16.29 -27.62 9.33
C ILE A 56 -15.98 -26.94 7.99
N THR A 57 -16.19 -27.63 6.89
CA THR A 57 -15.92 -27.10 5.54
C THR A 57 -16.81 -25.90 5.22
N SER A 58 -18.09 -25.95 5.59
CA SER A 58 -19.04 -24.85 5.37
C SER A 58 -18.64 -23.60 6.15
N ARG A 59 -18.16 -23.79 7.39
CA ARG A 59 -17.68 -22.70 8.26
C ARG A 59 -16.41 -22.04 7.70
N GLU A 60 -15.43 -22.85 7.29
CA GLU A 60 -14.21 -22.32 6.66
C GLU A 60 -14.51 -21.52 5.40
N LEU A 61 -15.45 -21.98 4.57
CA LEU A 61 -15.90 -21.27 3.39
C LEU A 61 -16.54 -19.93 3.75
N LEU A 62 -17.39 -19.89 4.78
CA LEU A 62 -17.99 -18.65 5.26
C LEU A 62 -16.94 -17.64 5.75
N LEU A 63 -15.98 -18.08 6.56
CA LEU A 63 -14.91 -17.23 7.06
C LEU A 63 -14.02 -16.68 5.92
N ARG A 64 -13.72 -17.50 4.92
CA ARG A 64 -13.00 -17.05 3.71
C ARG A 64 -13.81 -15.98 2.96
N GLU A 65 -15.11 -16.18 2.82
CA GLU A 65 -15.97 -15.24 2.12
C GLU A 65 -16.11 -13.92 2.88
N VAL A 66 -16.28 -13.93 4.20
CA VAL A 66 -16.28 -12.72 5.03
C VAL A 66 -14.95 -11.96 4.89
N ARG A 67 -13.82 -12.67 4.93
CA ARG A 67 -12.50 -12.05 4.72
C ARG A 67 -12.38 -11.44 3.33
N ARG A 68 -12.83 -12.15 2.29
CA ARG A 68 -12.82 -11.67 0.92
C ARG A 68 -13.65 -10.39 0.75
N LEU A 69 -14.85 -10.35 1.33
CA LEU A 69 -15.72 -9.17 1.30
C LEU A 69 -15.07 -7.98 2.00
N TYR A 70 -14.50 -8.19 3.17
CA TYR A 70 -13.78 -7.14 3.88
C TYR A 70 -12.60 -6.58 3.06
N LEU A 71 -11.77 -7.45 2.45
CA LEU A 71 -10.64 -7.03 1.62
C LEU A 71 -11.10 -6.30 0.35
N THR A 72 -12.25 -6.67 -0.20
CA THR A 72 -12.88 -5.96 -1.32
C THR A 72 -13.33 -4.56 -0.89
N ASP A 73 -13.96 -4.43 0.28
CA ASP A 73 -14.33 -3.13 0.84
C ASP A 73 -13.09 -2.28 1.18
N TYR A 74 -12.00 -2.91 1.65
CA TYR A 74 -10.72 -2.26 1.88
C TYR A 74 -10.21 -1.57 0.60
N ILE A 75 -10.17 -2.30 -0.52
CA ILE A 75 -9.78 -1.78 -1.81
C ILE A 75 -10.69 -0.61 -2.21
N ARG A 76 -12.01 -0.80 -2.15
CA ARG A 76 -12.99 0.21 -2.52
C ARG A 76 -12.80 1.52 -1.74
N VAL A 77 -12.64 1.44 -0.43
CA VAL A 77 -12.47 2.62 0.44
C VAL A 77 -11.18 3.38 0.09
N TRP A 78 -10.08 2.68 -0.19
CA TRP A 78 -8.82 3.32 -0.60
C TRP A 78 -8.89 3.90 -2.00
N ASP A 79 -9.50 3.22 -2.96
CA ASP A 79 -9.69 3.73 -4.32
C ASP A 79 -10.56 4.99 -4.31
N GLU A 80 -11.68 4.99 -3.59
CA GLU A 80 -12.53 6.16 -3.42
C GLU A 80 -11.77 7.34 -2.81
N TYR A 81 -10.95 7.09 -1.78
CA TYR A 81 -10.15 8.13 -1.15
C TYR A 81 -9.09 8.71 -2.09
N LEU A 82 -8.31 7.83 -2.75
CA LEU A 82 -7.23 8.26 -3.65
C LEU A 82 -7.76 8.97 -4.90
N THR A 83 -8.85 8.49 -5.47
CA THR A 83 -9.50 9.14 -6.63
C THR A 83 -10.17 10.46 -6.29
N ASP A 84 -10.50 10.70 -5.03
CA ASP A 84 -11.07 11.95 -4.56
C ASP A 84 -10.03 13.05 -4.33
N ILE A 85 -8.75 12.71 -4.19
CA ILE A 85 -7.64 13.66 -4.00
C ILE A 85 -7.36 14.40 -5.32
N ARG A 86 -7.38 15.75 -5.28
CA ARG A 86 -7.09 16.60 -6.42
C ARG A 86 -6.19 17.76 -6.03
N LEU A 87 -5.39 18.22 -6.98
CA LEU A 87 -4.73 19.50 -6.87
C LEU A 87 -5.77 20.61 -7.10
N ALA A 88 -5.66 21.69 -6.33
CA ALA A 88 -6.47 22.87 -6.56
C ALA A 88 -6.00 23.59 -7.84
N ASP A 89 -6.94 24.11 -8.61
CA ASP A 89 -6.60 24.85 -9.81
C ASP A 89 -5.85 26.15 -9.47
N SER A 90 -4.83 26.46 -10.24
CA SER A 90 -4.09 27.72 -10.14
C SER A 90 -4.74 28.77 -11.05
N ARG A 91 -4.94 29.96 -10.52
CA ARG A 91 -5.57 31.09 -11.25
C ARG A 91 -4.58 32.21 -11.59
N SER A 92 -3.33 32.09 -11.15
CA SER A 92 -2.28 33.09 -11.41
C SER A 92 -0.89 32.45 -11.42
N LEU A 93 0.04 33.11 -12.13
CA LEU A 93 1.44 32.68 -12.16
C LEU A 93 2.03 32.58 -10.74
N LEU A 94 1.79 33.57 -9.88
CA LEU A 94 2.27 33.55 -8.50
C LEU A 94 1.73 32.37 -7.72
N GLN A 95 0.47 32.01 -7.90
CA GLN A 95 -0.13 30.83 -7.24
C GLN A 95 0.49 29.53 -7.78
N SER A 96 0.76 29.45 -9.10
CA SER A 96 1.45 28.30 -9.72
C SER A 96 2.86 28.14 -9.12
N ILE A 97 3.63 29.23 -8.99
CA ILE A 97 4.96 29.24 -8.37
C ILE A 97 4.87 28.71 -6.92
N GLN A 98 3.92 29.17 -6.14
CA GLN A 98 3.76 28.72 -4.75
C GLN A 98 3.36 27.23 -4.68
N MET A 99 2.51 26.76 -5.57
CA MET A 99 2.10 25.36 -5.63
C MET A 99 3.27 24.45 -6.04
N THR A 100 3.98 24.78 -7.09
CA THR A 100 5.14 24.00 -7.56
C THR A 100 6.25 23.98 -6.52
N ARG A 101 6.51 25.08 -5.83
CA ARG A 101 7.46 25.14 -4.72
C ARG A 101 7.17 24.12 -3.63
N VAL A 102 5.89 23.98 -3.22
CA VAL A 102 5.51 23.04 -2.18
C VAL A 102 5.51 21.59 -2.68
N LEU A 103 5.14 21.37 -3.95
CA LEU A 103 5.06 20.03 -4.54
C LEU A 103 6.44 19.49 -4.96
N SER A 104 7.44 20.35 -5.19
CA SER A 104 8.79 19.95 -5.59
C SER A 104 9.62 19.30 -4.49
N THR A 105 9.15 19.34 -3.23
CA THR A 105 9.88 18.74 -2.12
C THR A 105 9.57 17.23 -2.03
N SER A 106 10.57 16.42 -1.68
CA SER A 106 10.40 14.97 -1.45
C SER A 106 9.36 14.67 -0.35
N GLU A 107 9.21 15.58 0.60
CA GLU A 107 8.24 15.52 1.69
C GLU A 107 6.98 16.35 1.41
N SER A 108 6.66 16.56 0.13
CA SER A 108 5.45 17.29 -0.25
C SER A 108 4.19 16.60 0.31
N PRO A 109 3.11 17.35 0.56
CA PRO A 109 1.86 16.76 1.03
C PRO A 109 1.35 15.63 0.12
N MET A 110 1.55 15.74 -1.20
CA MET A 110 1.19 14.69 -2.16
C MET A 110 2.06 13.44 -1.96
N SER A 111 3.37 13.61 -1.85
CA SER A 111 4.31 12.49 -1.61
C SER A 111 3.99 11.76 -0.30
N ARG A 112 3.62 12.50 0.75
CA ARG A 112 3.23 11.92 2.05
C ARG A 112 1.94 11.12 1.96
N ILE A 113 0.94 11.59 1.21
CA ILE A 113 -0.31 10.85 0.98
C ILE A 113 -0.02 9.55 0.23
N ILE A 114 0.72 9.60 -0.88
CA ILE A 114 1.04 8.43 -1.71
C ILE A 114 1.88 7.41 -0.93
N ARG A 115 2.91 7.85 -0.20
CA ARG A 115 3.74 6.96 0.64
C ARG A 115 2.94 6.36 1.80
N GLY A 116 2.06 7.16 2.41
CA GLY A 116 1.14 6.69 3.45
C GLY A 116 0.20 5.61 2.93
N ALA A 117 -0.45 5.87 1.81
CA ALA A 117 -1.35 4.91 1.16
C ALA A 117 -0.61 3.61 0.76
N ALA A 118 0.57 3.72 0.11
CA ALA A 118 1.38 2.57 -0.26
C ALA A 118 1.76 1.70 0.95
N ARG A 119 2.04 2.34 2.10
CA ARG A 119 2.36 1.63 3.34
C ARG A 119 1.14 0.96 3.97
N GLU A 120 0.00 1.64 4.00
CA GLU A 120 -1.21 1.08 4.59
C GLU A 120 -1.80 -0.05 3.75
N THR A 121 -1.66 0.00 2.42
CA THR A 121 -2.18 -1.02 1.48
C THR A 121 -1.20 -2.18 1.20
N ASP A 122 -0.07 -2.27 1.90
CA ASP A 122 0.86 -3.40 1.88
C ASP A 122 0.62 -4.28 3.12
N LEU A 123 -0.41 -5.12 3.06
CA LEU A 123 -0.83 -5.93 4.21
C LEU A 123 0.16 -7.04 4.55
N LEU A 124 0.93 -7.52 3.59
CA LEU A 124 1.89 -8.62 3.77
C LEU A 124 3.31 -8.16 4.15
N ARG A 125 3.58 -6.84 4.23
CA ARG A 125 4.94 -6.29 4.43
C ARG A 125 5.72 -6.86 5.62
N ASN A 126 5.07 -7.04 6.79
CA ASN A 126 5.73 -7.50 8.01
C ASN A 126 5.57 -9.01 8.24
N HIS A 127 4.61 -9.65 7.57
CA HIS A 127 4.41 -11.08 7.69
C HIS A 127 5.51 -11.90 7.02
N ASP A 128 6.09 -11.39 5.93
CA ASP A 128 7.24 -12.01 5.29
C ASP A 128 8.51 -11.89 6.16
N GLU A 129 8.66 -10.81 6.91
CA GLU A 129 9.79 -10.62 7.85
C GLU A 129 9.62 -11.49 9.11
N ALA A 130 8.42 -11.54 9.68
CA ALA A 130 8.15 -12.40 10.84
C ALA A 130 8.28 -13.89 10.48
N ALA A 131 7.81 -14.31 9.30
CA ALA A 131 8.00 -15.66 8.80
C ALA A 131 9.48 -16.00 8.58
N ARG A 132 10.28 -15.06 8.06
CA ARG A 132 11.76 -15.23 7.95
C ARG A 132 12.41 -15.32 9.31
N GLY A 133 12.07 -14.46 10.26
CA GLY A 133 12.61 -14.48 11.62
C GLY A 133 12.30 -15.78 12.36
N LEU A 134 11.12 -16.36 12.20
CA LEU A 134 10.74 -17.64 12.76
C LEU A 134 11.46 -18.80 12.07
N LEU A 135 11.66 -18.74 10.75
CA LEU A 135 12.43 -19.72 10.00
C LEU A 135 13.92 -19.67 10.37
N ASP A 136 14.49 -18.47 10.53
CA ASP A 136 15.89 -18.30 10.97
C ASP A 136 16.08 -18.76 12.41
N GLN A 137 15.13 -18.49 13.32
CA GLN A 137 15.16 -19.05 14.68
C GLN A 137 14.99 -20.58 14.72
N ALA A 138 14.09 -21.11 13.89
CA ALA A 138 13.93 -22.56 13.76
C ALA A 138 15.18 -23.19 13.14
N GLN A 139 15.77 -22.57 12.13
CA GLN A 139 17.01 -23.03 11.50
C GLN A 139 18.19 -23.02 12.49
N ASN A 140 18.32 -22.01 13.33
CA ASN A 140 19.38 -21.93 14.35
C ASN A 140 19.19 -22.94 15.48
N ARG A 141 17.96 -23.38 15.78
CA ARG A 141 17.68 -24.44 16.76
C ARG A 141 17.84 -25.86 16.19
N VAL A 142 17.78 -26.02 14.89
CA VAL A 142 17.80 -27.31 14.19
C VAL A 142 19.10 -27.54 13.41
N ALA A 143 20.12 -26.69 13.62
CA ALA A 143 21.43 -26.85 12.95
C ALA A 143 22.06 -28.24 13.09
N SER A 144 21.74 -28.98 14.16
CA SER A 144 22.20 -30.35 14.37
C SER A 144 21.38 -31.43 13.64
N THR A 145 20.20 -31.10 13.12
CA THR A 145 19.31 -32.02 12.39
C THR A 145 19.31 -31.73 10.87
N ARG A 146 19.94 -30.64 10.47
CA ARG A 146 19.88 -30.11 9.10
C ARG A 146 20.61 -31.00 8.09
N GLU A 147 21.72 -31.60 8.45
CA GLU A 147 22.49 -32.49 7.57
C GLU A 147 21.70 -33.72 7.11
N ARG A 148 20.72 -34.17 7.91
CA ARG A 148 19.85 -35.30 7.54
C ARG A 148 18.65 -34.93 6.70
N ILE A 149 18.16 -33.70 6.80
CA ILE A 149 16.95 -33.20 6.09
C ILE A 149 17.31 -32.65 4.71
N GLU A 150 18.48 -32.03 4.53
CA GLU A 150 18.96 -31.57 3.23
C GLU A 150 19.20 -32.68 2.22
N GLN A 151 19.43 -33.90 2.68
CA GLN A 151 19.52 -35.09 1.80
C GLN A 151 18.14 -35.62 1.35
N LEU A 152 17.04 -35.22 2.01
CA LEU A 152 15.70 -35.76 1.74
C LEU A 152 14.75 -34.76 1.09
N ILE A 153 15.01 -33.45 1.20
CA ILE A 153 14.11 -32.41 0.67
C ILE A 153 14.98 -31.38 -0.05
N GLY A 154 15.00 -31.44 -1.36
CA GLY A 154 15.70 -30.47 -2.20
C GLY A 154 15.36 -29.02 -1.81
N GLN A 155 16.29 -28.09 -2.02
CA GLN A 155 16.14 -26.66 -1.69
C GLN A 155 14.78 -26.13 -2.18
N PRO A 156 13.99 -25.44 -1.34
CA PRO A 156 12.74 -24.82 -1.78
C PRO A 156 13.07 -23.73 -2.79
N ASP A 157 12.71 -23.98 -4.05
CA ASP A 157 12.85 -23.07 -5.16
C ASP A 157 12.11 -21.76 -4.88
N GLY A 158 12.67 -20.63 -5.34
CA GLY A 158 12.08 -19.30 -5.17
C GLY A 158 10.67 -19.15 -5.79
N SER A 159 10.24 -20.10 -6.62
CA SER A 159 8.89 -20.24 -7.15
C SER A 159 7.86 -20.61 -6.08
N GLN A 160 8.21 -21.47 -5.10
CA GLN A 160 7.31 -21.86 -4.01
C GLN A 160 7.00 -20.70 -3.06
N ARG A 161 7.96 -19.77 -2.87
CA ARG A 161 7.76 -18.57 -2.03
C ARG A 161 6.82 -17.56 -2.69
N ARG A 162 6.85 -17.42 -4.02
CA ARG A 162 5.89 -16.59 -4.76
C ARG A 162 4.49 -17.19 -4.73
N ASN A 163 4.36 -18.48 -4.88
CA ASN A 163 3.08 -19.18 -4.85
C ASN A 163 2.41 -19.08 -3.46
N ALA A 164 3.19 -19.23 -2.36
CA ALA A 164 2.68 -19.08 -1.00
C ALA A 164 2.16 -17.65 -0.70
N ARG A 165 2.65 -16.62 -1.38
CA ARG A 165 2.14 -15.24 -1.26
C ARG A 165 0.85 -15.03 -2.05
N VAL A 166 0.72 -15.68 -3.21
CA VAL A 166 -0.47 -15.61 -4.06
C VAL A 166 -1.68 -16.30 -3.41
N ASP A 167 -1.45 -17.34 -2.60
CA ASP A 167 -2.53 -18.09 -1.93
C ASP A 167 -3.10 -17.40 -0.68
N ARG A 168 -2.51 -16.27 -0.25
CA ARG A 168 -3.02 -15.52 0.90
C ARG A 168 -4.14 -14.56 0.48
N PRO A 169 -5.25 -14.49 1.20
CA PRO A 169 -6.35 -13.57 0.89
C PRO A 169 -5.90 -12.10 0.80
N GLU A 170 -4.95 -11.70 1.65
CA GLU A 170 -4.38 -10.35 1.72
C GLU A 170 -3.69 -9.93 0.41
N SER A 171 -3.24 -10.91 -0.39
CA SER A 171 -2.64 -10.64 -1.71
C SER A 171 -3.60 -9.92 -2.65
N LEU A 172 -4.92 -10.00 -2.40
CA LEU A 172 -5.92 -9.24 -3.16
C LEU A 172 -5.68 -7.73 -3.07
N VAL A 173 -5.44 -7.21 -1.86
CA VAL A 173 -5.13 -5.79 -1.62
C VAL A 173 -3.73 -5.47 -2.13
N ASP A 174 -2.75 -6.30 -1.79
CA ASP A 174 -1.36 -6.11 -2.17
C ASP A 174 -1.17 -6.02 -3.69
N ASN A 175 -1.80 -6.90 -4.45
CA ASN A 175 -1.71 -6.92 -5.90
C ASN A 175 -2.43 -5.72 -6.53
N HIS A 176 -3.59 -5.33 -5.98
CA HIS A 176 -4.35 -4.18 -6.47
C HIS A 176 -3.54 -2.88 -6.35
N PHE A 177 -2.86 -2.67 -5.21
CA PHE A 177 -2.06 -1.47 -4.94
C PHE A 177 -0.57 -1.62 -5.27
N GLU A 178 -0.16 -2.68 -5.99
CA GLU A 178 1.22 -2.83 -6.42
C GLU A 178 1.74 -1.64 -7.26
N PRO A 179 0.97 -1.07 -8.21
CA PRO A 179 1.41 0.12 -8.94
C PRO A 179 1.73 1.29 -8.03
N LEU A 180 0.93 1.50 -6.97
CA LEU A 180 1.15 2.55 -5.98
C LEU A 180 2.47 2.33 -5.20
N ARG A 181 2.75 1.08 -4.82
CA ARG A 181 4.02 0.73 -4.15
C ARG A 181 5.23 0.93 -5.06
N ARG A 182 5.11 0.60 -6.35
CA ARG A 182 6.17 0.84 -7.33
C ARG A 182 6.52 2.32 -7.46
N MET A 183 5.54 3.21 -7.34
CA MET A 183 5.78 4.66 -7.39
C MET A 183 6.68 5.16 -6.25
N VAL A 184 6.63 4.53 -5.08
CA VAL A 184 7.38 4.96 -3.88
C VAL A 184 8.63 4.14 -3.60
N THR A 185 8.87 3.08 -4.37
CA THR A 185 10.00 2.17 -4.19
C THR A 185 11.07 2.44 -5.22
N ALA A 186 12.32 2.64 -4.77
CA ALA A 186 13.45 2.77 -5.68
C ALA A 186 13.71 1.45 -6.44
N PRO A 187 14.06 1.50 -7.73
CA PRO A 187 14.41 0.31 -8.50
C PRO A 187 15.61 -0.44 -7.91
N LYS A 188 15.62 -1.78 -7.98
CA LYS A 188 16.70 -2.63 -7.44
C LYS A 188 18.06 -2.38 -8.10
N GLN A 189 18.08 -1.84 -9.31
CA GLN A 189 19.30 -1.53 -10.09
C GLN A 189 19.92 -0.16 -9.76
N GLY A 190 19.44 0.50 -8.70
CA GLY A 190 19.82 1.87 -8.36
C GLY A 190 18.94 2.89 -9.07
N GLY A 191 18.80 4.07 -8.48
CA GLY A 191 17.96 5.16 -8.99
C GLY A 191 17.03 5.71 -7.91
N GLN A 192 16.35 6.78 -8.27
CA GLN A 192 15.33 7.40 -7.41
C GLN A 192 13.98 6.70 -7.58
N ALA A 193 13.17 6.72 -6.54
CA ALA A 193 11.77 6.29 -6.68
C ALA A 193 11.04 7.21 -7.68
N PRO A 194 10.09 6.69 -8.49
CA PRO A 194 9.36 7.51 -9.46
C PRO A 194 8.74 8.77 -8.88
N ILE A 195 8.24 8.70 -7.65
CA ILE A 195 7.68 9.87 -6.95
C ILE A 195 8.73 10.96 -6.70
N ASP A 196 9.98 10.59 -6.43
CA ASP A 196 11.08 11.54 -6.20
C ASP A 196 11.57 12.13 -7.54
N ALA A 197 11.57 11.33 -8.60
CA ALA A 197 11.82 11.82 -9.96
C ALA A 197 10.75 12.84 -10.38
N THR A 198 9.49 12.57 -10.10
CA THR A 198 8.39 13.52 -10.34
C THR A 198 8.58 14.83 -9.55
N ALA A 199 9.01 14.75 -8.29
CA ALA A 199 9.30 15.93 -7.49
C ALA A 199 10.44 16.77 -8.08
N ALA A 200 11.48 16.12 -8.67
CA ALA A 200 12.57 16.78 -9.37
C ALA A 200 12.07 17.54 -10.62
N LEU A 201 11.21 16.92 -11.43
CA LEU A 201 10.58 17.60 -12.59
C LEU A 201 9.73 18.80 -12.17
N ILE A 202 8.97 18.68 -11.07
CA ILE A 202 8.21 19.81 -10.53
C ILE A 202 9.16 20.93 -10.05
N ASN A 203 10.33 20.60 -9.55
CA ASN A 203 11.33 21.59 -9.19
C ASN A 203 11.92 22.33 -10.41
N GLU A 204 12.15 21.64 -11.53
CA GLU A 204 12.53 22.28 -12.79
C GLU A 204 11.43 23.25 -13.25
N LEU A 205 10.16 22.83 -13.19
CA LEU A 205 9.01 23.69 -13.50
C LEU A 205 8.94 24.91 -12.57
N TYR A 206 9.17 24.73 -11.25
CA TYR A 206 9.25 25.85 -10.30
C TYR A 206 10.30 26.87 -10.70
N THR A 207 11.51 26.42 -11.07
CA THR A 207 12.62 27.28 -11.51
C THR A 207 12.24 28.07 -12.77
N PHE A 208 11.62 27.38 -13.74
CA PHE A 208 11.14 28.02 -14.97
C PHE A 208 10.08 29.10 -14.72
N LEU A 209 9.05 28.78 -13.90
CA LEU A 209 7.98 29.72 -13.58
C LEU A 209 8.51 30.95 -12.81
N THR A 210 9.48 30.74 -11.92
CA THR A 210 10.11 31.84 -11.16
C THR A 210 10.95 32.74 -12.07
N ALA A 211 11.72 32.17 -13.01
CA ALA A 211 12.48 32.93 -14.01
C ALA A 211 11.53 33.72 -14.94
N THR A 212 10.41 33.11 -15.33
CA THR A 212 9.39 33.76 -16.14
C THR A 212 8.76 34.98 -15.42
N ASP A 213 8.39 34.83 -14.15
CA ASP A 213 7.84 35.94 -13.33
C ASP A 213 8.86 37.09 -13.21
N THR A 214 10.14 36.74 -12.98
CA THR A 214 11.20 37.73 -12.90
C THR A 214 11.41 38.48 -14.22
N ALA A 215 11.42 37.75 -15.34
CA ALA A 215 11.56 38.37 -16.67
C ALA A 215 10.38 39.31 -16.98
N LEU A 216 9.15 38.89 -16.69
CA LEU A 216 7.96 39.72 -16.91
C LEU A 216 7.98 41.00 -16.06
N ARG A 217 8.43 40.93 -14.82
CA ARG A 217 8.55 42.11 -13.94
C ARG A 217 9.66 43.07 -14.35
N SER A 218 10.72 42.56 -14.95
CA SER A 218 11.85 43.38 -15.44
C SER A 218 11.68 43.82 -16.87
N GLY A 219 10.60 43.49 -17.57
CA GLY A 219 10.36 43.83 -18.96
C GLY A 219 11.24 43.02 -19.94
N ASN A 220 11.85 41.93 -19.50
CA ASN A 220 12.69 41.06 -20.30
C ASN A 220 11.89 39.93 -20.97
N ILE A 221 12.45 39.32 -22.00
CA ILE A 221 11.87 38.15 -22.67
C ILE A 221 11.96 36.94 -21.71
N PRO A 222 10.87 36.21 -21.45
CA PRO A 222 10.90 34.99 -20.64
C PRO A 222 11.83 33.92 -21.24
N PRO A 223 12.45 33.07 -20.42
CA PRO A 223 13.28 31.96 -20.90
C PRO A 223 12.47 31.01 -21.78
N SER A 224 13.09 30.41 -22.79
CA SER A 224 12.46 29.40 -23.64
C SER A 224 12.13 28.13 -22.87
N SER A 225 11.01 27.51 -23.21
CA SER A 225 10.32 26.49 -22.40
C SER A 225 10.82 25.05 -22.61
N ASP A 226 12.13 24.77 -22.55
CA ASP A 226 12.64 23.40 -22.64
C ASP A 226 12.11 22.50 -21.48
N ALA A 227 11.86 23.10 -20.31
CA ALA A 227 11.26 22.41 -19.18
C ALA A 227 9.78 22.03 -19.44
N VAL A 228 9.00 22.87 -20.14
CA VAL A 228 7.60 22.58 -20.46
C VAL A 228 7.49 21.46 -21.49
N THR A 229 8.42 21.40 -22.44
CA THR A 229 8.44 20.35 -23.47
C THR A 229 8.74 18.97 -22.86
N LYS A 230 9.58 18.89 -21.84
CA LYS A 230 9.87 17.63 -21.14
C LYS A 230 8.67 17.10 -20.34
N VAL A 231 7.90 18.00 -19.71
CA VAL A 231 6.70 17.62 -18.93
C VAL A 231 5.53 17.19 -19.85
N GLN A 232 5.50 17.62 -21.11
CA GLN A 232 4.47 17.20 -22.08
C GLN A 232 4.82 15.90 -22.81
N ALA A 233 6.08 15.42 -22.72
CA ALA A 233 6.56 14.24 -23.42
C ALA A 233 6.54 12.95 -22.58
N GLU A 234 6.21 13.02 -21.30
CA GLU A 234 5.96 11.91 -20.37
C GLU A 234 4.47 11.78 -20.01
#